data_92d17cc400a7d964e9f12601d1b67e87
#
_entry.id   92d17cc400a7d964e9f12601d1b67e87
#
_cell.length_a   1.000
_cell.length_b   1.000
_cell.length_c   1.000
_cell.angle_alpha   90.00
_cell.angle_beta   90.00
_cell.angle_gamma   90.00
#
_symmetry.space_group_name_H-M   'P 1'
#
loop_
_entity.id
_entity.type
_entity.pdbx_description
1 polymer ?
#
loop_
_entity_poly.entity_id
_entity_poly.type
_entity_poly.pdbx_seq_one_letter_code
_entity_poly.pdbx_strand_id
1 'polypeptide(L)'
;MEGGTGRCLCGNVRYTFQGVPNWQAHCHCESCRRVTASPFTSYLGVSHGSWRWTGATPATFASSPGVRRHFCPSCGSPMAYEGDRWAHEIHFFAATLDDPAAFRPTAHVNWNEHLPWVRLADGLPVRYTPRRLTGDEDMGPFLNLIREAFAYMDGIVDPPSSVHALTGAALAEAARAGEVWVIDELSAPLACMVLTPKPGRLYIGKLAVAAGHHRKGLARQLLAHAAIRAKALGLPVLEMQSRVELTGNHAAFEAMGFVRAGETAHPGYDRPTSVTFRRPVP
;
A
#
# COMPACT_ATOMS: atom_id res chain seq x y z
N MET A 1 0.45 -25.23 -5.18
CA MET A 1 1.32 -25.89 -4.16
C MET A 1 0.48 -26.06 -2.91
N GLU A 2 0.26 -27.30 -2.47
CA GLU A 2 -0.56 -27.66 -1.30
C GLU A 2 0.32 -28.12 -0.12
N GLY A 3 1.45 -27.52 0.04
CA GLY A 3 2.47 -27.81 1.02
C GLY A 3 3.83 -27.87 0.38
N GLY A 4 4.88 -28.03 1.20
CA GLY A 4 6.23 -28.11 0.71
C GLY A 4 7.27 -28.27 1.81
N THR A 5 8.49 -28.48 1.37
CA THR A 5 9.69 -28.55 2.22
C THR A 5 10.73 -27.56 1.73
N GLY A 6 11.63 -27.18 2.59
CA GLY A 6 12.74 -26.33 2.22
C GLY A 6 13.91 -26.44 3.18
N ARG A 7 15.07 -25.96 2.76
CA ARG A 7 16.32 -26.09 3.52
C ARG A 7 17.30 -24.96 3.21
N CYS A 8 18.23 -24.76 4.13
CA CYS A 8 19.39 -23.92 3.92
C CYS A 8 20.41 -24.56 2.97
N LEU A 9 21.41 -23.82 2.55
CA LEU A 9 22.45 -24.29 1.64
C LEU A 9 23.16 -25.59 2.13
N CYS A 10 23.51 -25.65 3.43
CA CYS A 10 24.17 -26.84 3.98
C CYS A 10 23.19 -27.95 4.39
N GLY A 11 21.88 -27.74 4.33
CA GLY A 11 20.86 -28.73 4.69
C GLY A 11 20.63 -28.93 6.19
N ASN A 12 21.32 -28.21 7.09
CA ASN A 12 21.16 -28.39 8.55
C ASN A 12 19.81 -27.83 9.03
N VAL A 13 19.43 -26.62 8.61
CA VAL A 13 18.12 -26.04 8.92
C VAL A 13 17.15 -26.44 7.83
N ARG A 14 16.03 -27.02 8.22
CA ARG A 14 14.97 -27.49 7.32
C ARG A 14 13.62 -27.12 7.86
N TYR A 15 12.63 -27.01 7.00
CA TYR A 15 11.23 -26.81 7.37
C TYR A 15 10.29 -27.62 6.48
N THR A 16 9.09 -27.83 6.97
CA THR A 16 7.96 -28.33 6.19
C THR A 16 6.73 -27.48 6.48
N PHE A 17 5.85 -27.35 5.52
CA PHE A 17 4.54 -26.74 5.68
C PHE A 17 3.46 -27.51 4.93
N GLN A 18 2.21 -27.33 5.33
CA GLN A 18 1.03 -27.94 4.73
C GLN A 18 0.04 -26.86 4.30
N GLY A 19 -0.81 -27.20 3.34
CA GLY A 19 -1.79 -26.27 2.79
C GLY A 19 -1.20 -25.27 1.80
N VAL A 20 -2.07 -24.45 1.25
CA VAL A 20 -1.73 -23.40 0.26
C VAL A 20 -1.13 -22.22 1.01
N PRO A 21 0.01 -21.65 0.58
CA PRO A 21 0.51 -20.39 1.12
C PRO A 21 -0.54 -19.28 1.02
N ASN A 22 -0.65 -18.46 2.06
CA ASN A 22 -1.59 -17.33 2.11
C ASN A 22 -1.38 -16.35 0.96
N TRP A 23 -0.13 -16.16 0.58
CA TRP A 23 0.31 -15.32 -0.53
C TRP A 23 1.74 -15.68 -0.97
N GLN A 24 2.10 -15.23 -2.18
CA GLN A 24 3.43 -15.38 -2.74
C GLN A 24 3.78 -14.10 -3.49
N ALA A 25 4.94 -13.49 -3.23
CA ALA A 25 5.31 -12.20 -3.82
C ALA A 25 6.81 -11.96 -3.86
N HIS A 26 7.22 -11.01 -4.69
CA HIS A 26 8.56 -10.42 -4.71
C HIS A 26 8.56 -9.12 -3.92
N CYS A 27 9.43 -9.00 -2.90
CA CYS A 27 9.55 -7.82 -2.05
C CYS A 27 10.78 -7.00 -2.43
N HIS A 28 10.58 -5.71 -2.70
CA HIS A 28 11.63 -4.77 -3.10
C HIS A 28 12.12 -3.86 -1.99
N CYS A 29 11.61 -3.99 -0.74
CA CYS A 29 11.99 -3.08 0.32
C CYS A 29 13.49 -3.16 0.65
N GLU A 30 14.08 -2.04 1.07
CA GLU A 30 15.49 -1.93 1.40
C GLU A 30 15.94 -2.99 2.42
N SER A 31 15.14 -3.21 3.45
CA SER A 31 15.44 -4.17 4.51
C SER A 31 15.58 -5.60 3.98
N CYS A 32 14.69 -6.02 3.05
CA CYS A 32 14.76 -7.34 2.43
C CYS A 32 15.94 -7.46 1.47
N ARG A 33 16.22 -6.41 0.69
CA ARG A 33 17.38 -6.38 -0.20
C ARG A 33 18.70 -6.49 0.57
N ARG A 34 18.82 -5.75 1.69
CA ARG A 34 20.04 -5.78 2.52
C ARG A 34 20.28 -7.13 3.17
N VAL A 35 19.25 -7.79 3.69
CA VAL A 35 19.41 -9.07 4.39
C VAL A 35 19.80 -10.22 3.44
N THR A 36 19.50 -10.09 2.17
CA THR A 36 19.80 -11.11 1.15
C THR A 36 20.92 -10.72 0.20
N ALA A 37 21.41 -9.47 0.27
CA ALA A 37 22.32 -8.87 -0.72
C ALA A 37 21.83 -9.07 -2.17
N SER A 38 20.49 -8.99 -2.37
CA SER A 38 19.81 -9.26 -3.63
C SER A 38 18.96 -8.06 -4.05
N PRO A 39 18.70 -7.84 -5.35
CA PRO A 39 17.87 -6.72 -5.82
C PRO A 39 16.44 -6.74 -5.29
N PHE A 40 15.92 -7.90 -4.98
CA PHE A 40 14.62 -8.15 -4.34
C PHE A 40 14.62 -9.54 -3.71
N THR A 41 13.60 -9.84 -2.93
CA THR A 41 13.47 -11.11 -2.23
C THR A 41 12.11 -11.73 -2.50
N SER A 42 12.10 -13.03 -2.77
CA SER A 42 10.88 -13.80 -3.01
C SER A 42 10.43 -14.49 -1.72
N TYR A 43 9.15 -14.29 -1.36
CA TYR A 43 8.57 -14.84 -0.14
C TYR A 43 7.26 -15.57 -0.39
N LEU A 44 6.99 -16.55 0.47
CA LEU A 44 5.65 -17.13 0.66
C LEU A 44 5.24 -17.00 2.11
N GLY A 45 4.01 -16.54 2.36
CA GLY A 45 3.41 -16.44 3.69
C GLY A 45 2.71 -17.74 4.04
N VAL A 46 3.02 -18.32 5.21
CA VAL A 46 2.44 -19.57 5.70
C VAL A 46 1.87 -19.35 7.09
N SER A 47 0.61 -19.73 7.31
CA SER A 47 -0.08 -19.57 8.58
C SER A 47 0.65 -20.33 9.71
N HIS A 48 0.70 -19.70 10.88
CA HIS A 48 1.16 -20.41 12.10
C HIS A 48 0.28 -21.66 12.37
N GLY A 49 0.92 -22.73 12.85
CA GLY A 49 0.27 -24.03 13.01
C GLY A 49 0.31 -24.94 11.77
N SER A 50 0.59 -24.38 10.58
CA SER A 50 0.70 -25.16 9.34
C SER A 50 2.14 -25.48 8.94
N TRP A 51 3.12 -25.14 9.76
CA TRP A 51 4.54 -25.35 9.46
C TRP A 51 5.33 -25.75 10.71
N ARG A 52 6.51 -26.33 10.52
CA ARG A 52 7.50 -26.58 11.57
C ARG A 52 8.92 -26.68 11.02
N TRP A 53 9.88 -26.39 11.86
CA TRP A 53 11.27 -26.75 11.60
C TRP A 53 11.43 -28.27 11.72
N THR A 54 12.18 -28.90 10.80
CA THR A 54 12.40 -30.36 10.77
C THR A 54 13.88 -30.75 10.87
N GLY A 55 14.78 -29.77 10.82
CA GLY A 55 16.22 -29.93 11.03
C GLY A 55 16.70 -29.19 12.28
N ALA A 56 17.92 -28.68 12.26
CA ALA A 56 18.45 -27.85 13.34
C ALA A 56 17.62 -26.57 13.51
N THR A 57 17.54 -26.09 14.74
CA THR A 57 16.88 -24.79 15.03
C THR A 57 17.65 -23.64 14.38
N PRO A 58 17.01 -22.76 13.61
CA PRO A 58 17.67 -21.59 13.08
C PRO A 58 18.07 -20.61 14.18
N ALA A 59 19.12 -19.84 13.95
CA ALA A 59 19.39 -18.64 14.73
C ALA A 59 18.41 -17.54 14.36
N THR A 60 18.19 -16.60 15.30
CA THR A 60 17.25 -15.49 15.12
C THR A 60 17.94 -14.17 15.38
N PHE A 61 17.76 -13.20 14.48
CA PHE A 61 18.20 -11.84 14.62
C PHE A 61 16.99 -10.90 14.70
N ALA A 62 16.89 -10.13 15.80
CA ALA A 62 15.90 -9.07 15.95
C ALA A 62 16.38 -7.83 15.19
N SER A 63 15.96 -7.67 13.94
CA SER A 63 16.48 -6.61 13.04
C SER A 63 15.86 -5.23 13.30
N SER A 64 14.68 -5.19 13.91
CA SER A 64 13.98 -3.98 14.38
C SER A 64 12.89 -4.39 15.38
N PRO A 65 12.29 -3.44 16.13
CA PRO A 65 11.18 -3.75 17.03
C PRO A 65 10.09 -4.56 16.33
N GLY A 66 9.72 -5.70 16.92
CA GLY A 66 8.70 -6.60 16.37
C GLY A 66 9.10 -7.41 15.14
N VAL A 67 10.38 -7.38 14.70
CA VAL A 67 10.85 -8.12 13.51
C VAL A 67 11.91 -9.15 13.88
N ARG A 68 11.69 -10.39 13.50
CA ARG A 68 12.60 -11.53 13.69
C ARG A 68 12.99 -12.12 12.33
N ARG A 69 14.28 -12.32 12.11
CA ARG A 69 14.83 -12.95 10.91
C ARG A 69 15.54 -14.24 11.29
N HIS A 70 15.11 -15.33 10.69
CA HIS A 70 15.66 -16.66 10.94
C HIS A 70 16.68 -17.01 9.87
N PHE A 71 17.81 -17.53 10.29
CA PHE A 71 18.90 -17.93 9.40
C PHE A 71 19.63 -19.17 9.92
N CYS A 72 20.28 -19.86 9.03
CA CYS A 72 21.11 -21.02 9.41
C CYS A 72 22.40 -20.56 10.12
N PRO A 73 22.66 -20.97 11.37
CA PRO A 73 23.89 -20.57 12.08
C PRO A 73 25.16 -21.17 11.48
N SER A 74 25.06 -22.26 10.70
CA SER A 74 26.21 -22.93 10.10
C SER A 74 26.63 -22.33 8.75
N CYS A 75 25.69 -21.91 7.90
CA CYS A 75 26.00 -21.45 6.54
C CYS A 75 25.49 -20.03 6.22
N GLY A 76 24.82 -19.37 7.18
CA GLY A 76 24.31 -18.00 7.01
C GLY A 76 23.08 -17.87 6.12
N SER A 77 22.56 -18.95 5.51
CA SER A 77 21.39 -18.85 4.63
C SER A 77 20.21 -18.24 5.37
N PRO A 78 19.57 -17.15 4.84
CA PRO A 78 18.32 -16.65 5.37
C PRO A 78 17.21 -17.66 5.13
N MET A 79 16.40 -17.93 6.15
CA MET A 79 15.37 -18.98 6.10
C MET A 79 13.95 -18.42 6.17
N ALA A 80 13.70 -17.47 7.09
CA ALA A 80 12.36 -16.91 7.27
C ALA A 80 12.40 -15.52 7.90
N TYR A 81 11.27 -14.84 7.77
CA TYR A 81 10.95 -13.57 8.40
C TYR A 81 9.65 -13.69 9.18
N GLU A 82 9.60 -13.12 10.37
CA GLU A 82 8.39 -12.90 11.15
C GLU A 82 8.32 -11.44 11.59
N GLY A 83 7.12 -10.90 11.63
CA GLY A 83 6.86 -9.54 12.08
C GLY A 83 5.54 -9.46 12.85
N ASP A 84 5.49 -8.69 13.94
CA ASP A 84 4.29 -8.54 14.77
C ASP A 84 3.09 -7.99 13.97
N ARG A 85 3.38 -7.23 12.90
CA ARG A 85 2.36 -6.80 11.92
C ARG A 85 1.67 -7.99 11.23
N TRP A 86 2.33 -9.14 11.15
CA TRP A 86 1.90 -10.36 10.48
C TRP A 86 1.86 -11.52 11.48
N ALA A 87 1.37 -11.27 12.71
CA ALA A 87 1.44 -12.18 13.84
C ALA A 87 0.75 -13.54 13.63
N HIS A 88 0.04 -13.73 12.52
CA HIS A 88 -0.65 -14.97 12.18
C HIS A 88 0.13 -15.86 11.21
N GLU A 89 1.31 -15.42 10.72
CA GLU A 89 2.06 -16.15 9.69
C GLU A 89 3.57 -15.94 9.78
N ILE A 90 4.32 -16.87 9.19
CA ILE A 90 5.75 -16.77 8.89
C ILE A 90 5.94 -16.60 7.39
N HIS A 91 6.99 -15.86 7.00
CA HIS A 91 7.35 -15.68 5.60
C HIS A 91 8.64 -16.45 5.29
N PHE A 92 8.54 -17.57 4.60
CA PHE A 92 9.72 -18.30 4.14
C PHE A 92 10.31 -17.69 2.88
N PHE A 93 11.63 -17.73 2.74
CA PHE A 93 12.32 -17.36 1.50
C PHE A 93 12.05 -18.41 0.43
N ALA A 94 11.41 -18.03 -0.66
CA ALA A 94 11.00 -18.97 -1.71
C ALA A 94 12.18 -19.69 -2.37
N ALA A 95 13.36 -19.06 -2.42
CA ALA A 95 14.59 -19.68 -2.95
C ALA A 95 15.13 -20.82 -2.06
N THR A 96 14.60 -20.99 -0.84
CA THR A 96 14.96 -22.12 0.04
C THR A 96 14.06 -23.34 -0.13
N LEU A 97 13.00 -23.27 -0.94
CA LEU A 97 12.15 -24.42 -1.25
C LEU A 97 12.96 -25.52 -1.93
N ASP A 98 12.71 -26.77 -1.58
CA ASP A 98 13.29 -27.93 -2.27
C ASP A 98 12.73 -28.07 -3.69
N ASP A 99 11.49 -27.61 -3.94
CA ASP A 99 10.91 -27.42 -5.27
C ASP A 99 10.63 -25.92 -5.52
N PRO A 100 11.63 -25.13 -5.94
CA PRO A 100 11.43 -23.71 -6.19
C PRO A 100 10.55 -23.45 -7.41
N ALA A 101 10.38 -24.41 -8.31
CA ALA A 101 9.49 -24.31 -9.47
C ALA A 101 8.00 -24.30 -9.07
N ALA A 102 7.65 -24.69 -7.85
CA ALA A 102 6.29 -24.60 -7.34
C ALA A 102 5.90 -23.17 -6.89
N PHE A 103 6.86 -22.25 -6.74
CA PHE A 103 6.60 -20.87 -6.39
C PHE A 103 5.84 -20.12 -7.51
N ARG A 104 4.75 -19.43 -7.14
CA ARG A 104 3.87 -18.70 -8.06
C ARG A 104 3.63 -17.30 -7.50
N PRO A 105 4.56 -16.35 -7.70
CA PRO A 105 4.37 -14.98 -7.23
C PRO A 105 3.18 -14.34 -7.95
N THR A 106 2.44 -13.52 -7.23
CA THR A 106 1.26 -12.81 -7.75
C THR A 106 1.45 -11.31 -7.84
N ALA A 107 2.55 -10.77 -7.28
CA ALA A 107 2.83 -9.35 -7.31
C ALA A 107 4.29 -9.03 -6.92
N HIS A 108 4.73 -7.84 -7.32
CA HIS A 108 5.84 -7.12 -6.70
C HIS A 108 5.29 -6.20 -5.62
N VAL A 109 5.84 -6.27 -4.39
CA VAL A 109 5.44 -5.41 -3.26
C VAL A 109 6.57 -4.48 -2.84
N ASN A 110 6.22 -3.34 -2.19
CA ASN A 110 7.15 -2.26 -1.86
C ASN A 110 7.91 -1.76 -3.10
N TRP A 111 7.20 -1.61 -4.20
CA TRP A 111 7.79 -1.24 -5.48
C TRP A 111 8.42 0.15 -5.48
N ASN A 112 7.94 1.06 -4.64
CA ASN A 112 8.53 2.38 -4.44
C ASN A 112 10.01 2.35 -3.98
N GLU A 113 10.47 1.24 -3.43
CA GLU A 113 11.84 1.02 -3.00
C GLU A 113 12.67 0.15 -3.98
N HIS A 114 12.13 -0.18 -5.16
CA HIS A 114 12.84 -1.00 -6.15
C HIS A 114 14.12 -0.28 -6.63
N LEU A 115 15.12 -1.07 -7.02
CA LEU A 115 16.38 -0.51 -7.54
C LEU A 115 16.19 -0.07 -9.00
N PRO A 116 16.58 1.17 -9.37
CA PRO A 116 16.29 1.73 -10.70
C PRO A 116 16.99 0.99 -11.86
N TRP A 117 18.04 0.24 -11.55
CA TRP A 117 18.76 -0.58 -12.54
C TRP A 117 18.16 -1.99 -12.73
N VAL A 118 17.18 -2.39 -11.92
CA VAL A 118 16.45 -3.66 -12.06
C VAL A 118 15.29 -3.49 -13.04
N ARG A 119 15.31 -4.24 -14.12
CA ARG A 119 14.24 -4.27 -15.13
C ARG A 119 13.57 -5.63 -15.10
N LEU A 120 12.29 -5.67 -14.77
CA LEU A 120 11.48 -6.89 -14.75
C LEU A 120 10.37 -6.76 -15.80
N ALA A 121 10.17 -7.83 -16.57
CA ALA A 121 9.19 -7.89 -17.65
C ALA A 121 8.31 -9.15 -17.53
N ASP A 122 8.01 -9.56 -16.30
CA ASP A 122 7.22 -10.76 -15.99
C ASP A 122 5.70 -10.51 -15.99
N GLY A 123 5.27 -9.25 -16.20
CA GLY A 123 3.85 -8.87 -16.25
C GLY A 123 3.14 -8.89 -14.91
N LEU A 124 3.83 -9.13 -13.81
CA LEU A 124 3.21 -9.12 -12.48
C LEU A 124 2.81 -7.71 -12.05
N PRO A 125 1.66 -7.56 -11.37
CA PRO A 125 1.24 -6.27 -10.84
C PRO A 125 2.20 -5.75 -9.77
N VAL A 126 2.47 -4.44 -9.80
CA VAL A 126 3.27 -3.76 -8.80
C VAL A 126 2.38 -3.15 -7.71
N ARG A 127 2.80 -3.26 -6.46
CA ARG A 127 2.13 -2.67 -5.30
C ARG A 127 3.10 -1.77 -4.55
N TYR A 128 2.65 -0.54 -4.35
CA TYR A 128 3.39 0.48 -3.61
C TYR A 128 2.97 0.47 -2.14
N THR A 129 3.87 0.88 -1.25
CA THR A 129 3.52 1.17 0.14
C THR A 129 3.31 2.67 0.28
N PRO A 130 2.10 3.15 0.59
CA PRO A 130 1.87 4.56 0.86
C PRO A 130 2.71 5.02 2.05
N ARG A 131 3.36 6.19 1.96
CA ARG A 131 4.03 6.85 3.08
C ARG A 131 3.28 8.10 3.50
N ARG A 132 3.39 8.45 4.77
CA ARG A 132 2.84 9.69 5.31
C ARG A 132 3.83 10.83 5.11
N LEU A 133 3.34 12.01 4.71
CA LEU A 133 4.10 13.24 4.73
C LEU A 133 4.14 13.81 6.15
N THR A 134 5.27 14.38 6.56
CA THR A 134 5.45 15.02 7.88
C THR A 134 5.10 16.50 7.85
N GLY A 135 5.10 17.12 6.67
CA GLY A 135 4.91 18.55 6.48
C GLY A 135 6.21 19.36 6.47
N ASP A 136 7.35 18.69 6.58
CA ASP A 136 8.68 19.32 6.53
C ASP A 136 9.35 19.16 5.16
N GLU A 137 8.76 18.29 4.31
CA GLU A 137 9.22 18.07 2.95
C GLU A 137 8.82 19.24 2.04
N ASP A 138 9.52 19.38 0.90
CA ASP A 138 9.06 20.26 -0.17
C ASP A 138 7.68 19.82 -0.68
N MET A 139 6.67 20.64 -0.44
CA MET A 139 5.29 20.38 -0.87
C MET A 139 5.04 20.68 -2.35
N GLY A 140 5.98 21.30 -3.05
CA GLY A 140 5.84 21.68 -4.46
C GLY A 140 5.45 20.53 -5.38
N PRO A 141 6.17 19.40 -5.39
CA PRO A 141 5.84 18.26 -6.23
C PRO A 141 4.44 17.67 -5.96
N PHE A 142 4.02 17.60 -4.69
CA PHE A 142 2.70 17.08 -4.30
C PHE A 142 1.57 18.05 -4.66
N LEU A 143 1.80 19.35 -4.48
CA LEU A 143 0.86 20.39 -4.90
C LEU A 143 0.65 20.37 -6.42
N ASN A 144 1.72 20.22 -7.18
CA ASN A 144 1.66 20.11 -8.64
C ASN A 144 0.88 18.87 -9.06
N LEU A 145 1.17 17.70 -8.47
CA LEU A 145 0.39 16.48 -8.71
C LEU A 145 -1.12 16.73 -8.50
N ILE A 146 -1.50 17.36 -7.38
CA ILE A 146 -2.91 17.64 -7.08
C ILE A 146 -3.50 18.58 -8.13
N ARG A 147 -2.83 19.68 -8.45
CA ARG A 147 -3.30 20.66 -9.42
C ARG A 147 -3.49 20.05 -10.81
N GLU A 148 -2.51 19.32 -11.30
CA GLU A 148 -2.58 18.62 -12.59
C GLU A 148 -3.69 17.58 -12.63
N ALA A 149 -3.82 16.76 -11.56
CA ALA A 149 -4.84 15.72 -11.47
C ALA A 149 -6.28 16.28 -11.38
N PHE A 150 -6.45 17.56 -10.98
CA PHE A 150 -7.74 18.21 -10.85
C PHE A 150 -8.03 19.23 -11.95
N ALA A 151 -7.06 19.53 -12.82
CA ALA A 151 -7.20 20.53 -13.89
C ALA A 151 -8.34 20.23 -14.87
N TYR A 152 -8.70 18.96 -15.07
CA TYR A 152 -9.84 18.59 -15.91
C TYR A 152 -11.21 19.12 -15.40
N MET A 153 -11.27 19.60 -14.17
CA MET A 153 -12.49 20.19 -13.59
C MET A 153 -12.71 21.65 -14.05
N ASP A 154 -11.67 22.29 -14.59
CA ASP A 154 -11.72 23.69 -14.96
C ASP A 154 -12.73 23.93 -16.08
N GLY A 155 -13.63 24.89 -15.85
CA GLY A 155 -14.72 25.18 -16.76
C GLY A 155 -15.88 24.16 -16.76
N ILE A 156 -15.78 23.09 -15.98
CA ILE A 156 -16.82 22.06 -15.88
C ILE A 156 -17.63 22.19 -14.59
N VAL A 157 -16.97 22.47 -13.46
CA VAL A 157 -17.63 22.49 -12.14
C VAL A 157 -17.96 23.91 -11.69
N ASP A 158 -19.12 24.05 -11.04
CA ASP A 158 -19.57 25.30 -10.43
C ASP A 158 -20.06 25.05 -8.99
N PRO A 159 -19.46 25.71 -7.95
CA PRO A 159 -18.37 26.71 -7.98
C PRO A 159 -17.03 26.12 -8.45
N PRO A 160 -16.04 26.98 -8.80
CA PRO A 160 -14.69 26.50 -9.18
C PRO A 160 -14.05 25.60 -8.15
N SER A 161 -13.13 24.75 -8.60
CA SER A 161 -12.45 23.78 -7.73
C SER A 161 -11.65 24.48 -6.61
N SER A 162 -11.81 24.03 -5.37
CA SER A 162 -11.00 24.48 -4.21
C SER A 162 -9.49 24.20 -4.34
N VAL A 163 -9.08 23.46 -5.36
CA VAL A 163 -7.66 23.19 -5.66
C VAL A 163 -6.92 24.47 -6.08
N HIS A 164 -7.61 25.44 -6.71
CA HIS A 164 -7.00 26.71 -7.08
C HIS A 164 -6.51 27.53 -5.87
N ALA A 165 -7.19 27.43 -4.73
CA ALA A 165 -6.79 28.08 -3.50
C ALA A 165 -5.79 27.26 -2.67
N LEU A 166 -5.46 26.03 -3.08
CA LEU A 166 -4.54 25.19 -2.33
C LEU A 166 -3.12 25.69 -2.49
N THR A 167 -2.41 25.86 -1.37
CA THR A 167 -1.01 26.27 -1.32
C THR A 167 -0.13 25.17 -0.72
N GLY A 168 1.18 25.24 -0.97
CA GLY A 168 2.13 24.32 -0.32
C GLY A 168 2.10 24.43 1.21
N ALA A 169 1.93 25.66 1.74
CA ALA A 169 1.81 25.89 3.19
C ALA A 169 0.56 25.22 3.77
N ALA A 170 -0.59 25.33 3.10
CA ALA A 170 -1.81 24.65 3.54
C ALA A 170 -1.70 23.13 3.44
N LEU A 171 -0.99 22.59 2.45
CA LEU A 171 -0.73 21.15 2.34
C LEU A 171 0.23 20.66 3.43
N ALA A 172 1.28 21.43 3.75
CA ALA A 172 2.19 21.15 4.85
C ALA A 172 1.46 21.15 6.21
N GLU A 173 0.58 22.11 6.43
CA GLU A 173 -0.26 22.16 7.65
C GLU A 173 -1.19 20.96 7.73
N ALA A 174 -1.83 20.58 6.62
CA ALA A 174 -2.64 19.37 6.56
C ALA A 174 -1.83 18.09 6.86
N ALA A 175 -0.56 18.04 6.47
CA ALA A 175 0.33 16.93 6.79
C ALA A 175 0.72 16.88 8.28
N ARG A 176 0.92 18.03 8.93
CA ARG A 176 1.23 18.11 10.38
C ARG A 176 0.00 17.84 11.25
N ALA A 177 -1.11 18.49 10.94
CA ALA A 177 -2.35 18.40 11.71
C ALA A 177 -3.16 17.13 11.44
N GLY A 178 -2.96 16.53 10.28
CA GLY A 178 -3.75 15.39 9.80
C GLY A 178 -2.89 14.28 9.21
N GLU A 179 -3.39 13.68 8.13
CA GLU A 179 -2.71 12.60 7.43
C GLU A 179 -2.73 12.87 5.93
N VAL A 180 -1.60 13.27 5.37
CA VAL A 180 -1.36 13.29 3.91
C VAL A 180 -0.54 12.06 3.55
N TRP A 181 -1.12 11.21 2.70
CA TRP A 181 -0.50 9.96 2.25
C TRP A 181 -0.17 10.01 0.77
N VAL A 182 1.00 9.52 0.42
CA VAL A 182 1.53 9.55 -0.95
C VAL A 182 2.05 8.18 -1.36
N ILE A 183 1.86 7.88 -2.63
CA ILE A 183 2.60 6.85 -3.35
C ILE A 183 3.56 7.59 -4.26
N ASP A 184 4.84 7.33 -4.11
CA ASP A 184 5.90 7.87 -4.96
C ASP A 184 6.79 6.74 -5.51
N GLU A 185 7.51 7.04 -6.58
CA GLU A 185 8.49 6.16 -7.19
C GLU A 185 9.71 7.00 -7.53
N LEU A 186 10.88 6.60 -7.02
CA LEU A 186 12.15 7.34 -7.22
C LEU A 186 12.01 8.84 -6.93
N SER A 187 11.31 9.17 -5.85
CA SER A 187 11.01 10.53 -5.38
C SER A 187 9.99 11.32 -6.23
N ALA A 188 9.43 10.74 -7.29
CA ALA A 188 8.35 11.35 -8.04
C ALA A 188 6.98 10.96 -7.46
N PRO A 189 6.11 11.89 -7.06
CA PRO A 189 4.78 11.55 -6.55
C PRO A 189 3.89 11.04 -7.68
N LEU A 190 3.35 9.84 -7.51
CA LEU A 190 2.45 9.18 -8.45
C LEU A 190 0.99 9.32 -8.06
N ALA A 191 0.69 9.32 -6.77
CA ALA A 191 -0.66 9.47 -6.24
C ALA A 191 -0.62 9.99 -4.80
N CYS A 192 -1.65 10.73 -4.39
CA CYS A 192 -1.79 11.17 -3.01
C CYS A 192 -3.24 11.25 -2.56
N MET A 193 -3.45 11.33 -1.26
CA MET A 193 -4.74 11.63 -0.62
C MET A 193 -4.52 12.38 0.70
N VAL A 194 -5.52 13.16 1.09
CA VAL A 194 -5.60 13.79 2.41
C VAL A 194 -6.69 13.09 3.20
N LEU A 195 -6.35 12.58 4.38
CA LEU A 195 -7.29 11.96 5.31
C LEU A 195 -7.61 12.91 6.46
N THR A 196 -8.89 13.13 6.72
CA THR A 196 -9.37 14.00 7.79
C THR A 196 -10.35 13.20 8.67
N PRO A 197 -9.99 12.89 9.92
CA PRO A 197 -10.94 12.29 10.87
C PRO A 197 -12.12 13.22 11.12
N LYS A 198 -13.33 12.69 11.04
CA LYS A 198 -14.59 13.36 11.40
C LYS A 198 -15.40 12.46 12.34
N PRO A 199 -16.37 12.97 13.09
CA PRO A 199 -17.21 12.15 13.94
C PRO A 199 -17.80 10.94 13.18
N GLY A 200 -17.43 9.73 13.59
CA GLY A 200 -17.89 8.45 13.02
C GLY A 200 -17.39 8.10 11.61
N ARG A 201 -16.47 8.86 11.02
CA ARG A 201 -15.97 8.59 9.67
C ARG A 201 -14.60 9.17 9.38
N LEU A 202 -13.88 8.58 8.45
CA LEU A 202 -12.65 9.13 7.88
C LEU A 202 -12.96 9.74 6.51
N TYR A 203 -12.81 11.06 6.40
CA TYR A 203 -12.99 11.77 5.14
C TYR A 203 -11.74 11.71 4.27
N ILE A 204 -11.92 11.37 3.01
CA ILE A 204 -10.86 11.28 2.00
C ILE A 204 -11.01 12.48 1.05
N GLY A 205 -10.06 13.39 1.12
CA GLY A 205 -9.95 14.53 0.21
C GLY A 205 -8.73 14.44 -0.67
N LYS A 206 -8.71 15.24 -1.74
CA LYS A 206 -7.54 15.38 -2.63
C LYS A 206 -6.97 14.05 -3.13
N LEU A 207 -7.83 13.06 -3.40
CA LEU A 207 -7.40 11.81 -4.03
C LEU A 207 -6.97 12.11 -5.46
N ALA A 208 -5.68 12.12 -5.69
CA ALA A 208 -5.05 12.49 -6.96
C ALA A 208 -4.17 11.35 -7.47
N VAL A 209 -4.13 11.15 -8.79
CA VAL A 209 -3.26 10.19 -9.47
C VAL A 209 -2.67 10.88 -10.69
N ALA A 210 -1.35 10.79 -10.90
CA ALA A 210 -0.66 11.33 -12.04
C ALA A 210 -1.22 10.77 -13.36
N ALA A 211 -1.36 11.61 -14.38
CA ALA A 211 -2.03 11.28 -15.65
C ALA A 211 -1.48 10.01 -16.32
N GLY A 212 -0.14 9.85 -16.37
CA GLY A 212 0.52 8.66 -16.93
C GLY A 212 0.34 7.38 -16.12
N HIS A 213 -0.33 7.45 -14.95
CA HIS A 213 -0.49 6.33 -14.00
C HIS A 213 -1.96 5.98 -13.72
N HIS A 214 -2.90 6.54 -14.47
CA HIS A 214 -4.31 6.16 -14.39
C HIS A 214 -4.51 4.68 -14.75
N ARG A 215 -5.53 4.04 -14.17
CA ARG A 215 -5.90 2.62 -14.37
C ARG A 215 -4.85 1.59 -13.94
N LYS A 216 -3.75 2.02 -13.30
CA LYS A 216 -2.73 1.13 -12.70
C LYS A 216 -3.05 0.73 -11.25
N GLY A 217 -4.24 1.03 -10.75
CA GLY A 217 -4.70 0.62 -9.41
C GLY A 217 -4.23 1.50 -8.25
N LEU A 218 -3.51 2.63 -8.47
CA LEU A 218 -2.97 3.46 -7.40
C LEU A 218 -4.05 4.04 -6.47
N ALA A 219 -5.17 4.53 -7.03
CA ALA A 219 -6.29 5.00 -6.22
C ALA A 219 -6.85 3.87 -5.32
N ARG A 220 -6.98 2.64 -5.83
CA ARG A 220 -7.41 1.48 -5.04
C ARG A 220 -6.42 1.17 -3.90
N GLN A 221 -5.11 1.28 -4.15
CA GLN A 221 -4.09 1.07 -3.13
C GLN A 221 -4.17 2.14 -2.02
N LEU A 222 -4.37 3.42 -2.37
CA LEU A 222 -4.60 4.49 -1.39
C LEU A 222 -5.90 4.26 -0.60
N LEU A 223 -7.00 3.90 -1.25
CA LEU A 223 -8.28 3.62 -0.58
C LEU A 223 -8.23 2.39 0.33
N ALA A 224 -7.45 1.36 -0.03
CA ALA A 224 -7.18 0.23 0.85
C ALA A 224 -6.38 0.68 2.09
N HIS A 225 -5.39 1.55 1.90
CA HIS A 225 -4.63 2.15 3.00
C HIS A 225 -5.53 3.03 3.90
N ALA A 226 -6.43 3.83 3.32
CA ALA A 226 -7.40 4.63 4.08
C ALA A 226 -8.29 3.76 4.97
N ALA A 227 -8.69 2.56 4.50
CA ALA A 227 -9.46 1.61 5.32
C ALA A 227 -8.64 1.08 6.52
N ILE A 228 -7.35 0.77 6.31
CA ILE A 228 -6.43 0.38 7.39
C ILE A 228 -6.32 1.52 8.43
N ARG A 229 -6.17 2.76 7.96
CA ARG A 229 -6.10 3.94 8.86
C ARG A 229 -7.40 4.17 9.60
N ALA A 230 -8.55 4.09 8.93
CA ALA A 230 -9.86 4.22 9.57
C ALA A 230 -10.06 3.19 10.69
N LYS A 231 -9.69 1.93 10.44
CA LYS A 231 -9.72 0.85 11.45
C LYS A 231 -8.83 1.17 12.66
N ALA A 232 -7.61 1.64 12.41
CA ALA A 232 -6.67 2.03 13.48
C ALA A 232 -7.18 3.22 14.31
N LEU A 233 -8.01 4.09 13.73
CA LEU A 233 -8.64 5.23 14.38
C LEU A 233 -10.03 4.91 14.98
N GLY A 234 -10.52 3.68 14.87
CA GLY A 234 -11.85 3.28 15.32
C GLY A 234 -13.00 3.93 14.53
N LEU A 235 -12.76 4.31 13.28
CA LEU A 235 -13.75 4.98 12.42
C LEU A 235 -14.39 3.97 11.45
N PRO A 236 -15.70 3.72 11.56
CA PRO A 236 -16.36 2.63 10.83
C PRO A 236 -16.66 2.93 9.36
N VAL A 237 -16.49 4.19 8.89
CA VAL A 237 -16.91 4.62 7.56
C VAL A 237 -15.82 5.43 6.87
N LEU A 238 -15.57 5.15 5.61
CA LEU A 238 -14.87 6.04 4.68
C LEU A 238 -15.87 6.95 3.98
N GLU A 239 -15.58 8.24 3.88
CA GLU A 239 -16.41 9.23 3.20
C GLU A 239 -15.57 10.03 2.19
N MET A 240 -16.12 10.33 1.03
CA MET A 240 -15.58 11.28 0.06
C MET A 240 -16.69 12.05 -0.62
N GLN A 241 -16.33 13.17 -1.25
CA GLN A 241 -17.25 13.98 -2.05
C GLN A 241 -16.73 14.16 -3.47
N SER A 242 -17.64 14.22 -4.41
CA SER A 242 -17.39 14.60 -5.80
C SER A 242 -18.39 15.68 -6.22
N ARG A 243 -18.01 16.50 -7.18
CA ARG A 243 -18.90 17.49 -7.78
C ARG A 243 -20.02 16.75 -8.54
N VAL A 244 -21.21 17.32 -8.57
CA VAL A 244 -22.38 16.72 -9.25
C VAL A 244 -22.14 16.52 -10.73
N GLU A 245 -21.36 17.38 -11.36
CA GLU A 245 -21.01 17.35 -12.78
C GLU A 245 -20.08 16.17 -13.14
N LEU A 246 -19.33 15.64 -12.18
CA LEU A 246 -18.27 14.63 -12.41
C LEU A 246 -18.83 13.20 -12.40
N THR A 247 -19.75 12.88 -13.27
CA THR A 247 -20.44 11.58 -13.33
C THR A 247 -19.47 10.40 -13.56
N GLY A 248 -18.38 10.61 -14.29
CA GLY A 248 -17.32 9.61 -14.43
C GLY A 248 -16.63 9.23 -13.12
N ASN A 249 -16.45 10.22 -12.22
CA ASN A 249 -15.92 9.95 -10.87
C ASN A 249 -16.93 9.17 -10.02
N HIS A 250 -18.22 9.47 -10.17
CA HIS A 250 -19.28 8.76 -9.45
C HIS A 250 -19.23 7.28 -9.79
N ALA A 251 -19.21 6.92 -11.08
CA ALA A 251 -19.10 5.54 -11.54
C ALA A 251 -17.82 4.85 -11.04
N ALA A 252 -16.69 5.58 -11.03
CA ALA A 252 -15.44 5.05 -10.52
C ALA A 252 -15.50 4.75 -9.00
N PHE A 253 -16.15 5.61 -8.22
CA PHE A 253 -16.31 5.42 -6.77
C PHE A 253 -17.26 4.25 -6.47
N GLU A 254 -18.37 4.14 -7.21
CA GLU A 254 -19.29 3.01 -7.12
C GLU A 254 -18.58 1.68 -7.45
N ALA A 255 -17.74 1.65 -8.49
CA ALA A 255 -16.92 0.49 -8.84
C ALA A 255 -15.84 0.14 -7.78
N MET A 256 -15.53 1.05 -6.86
CA MET A 256 -14.65 0.85 -5.71
C MET A 256 -15.42 0.56 -4.41
N GLY A 257 -16.73 0.31 -4.49
CA GLY A 257 -17.57 -0.10 -3.38
C GLY A 257 -18.14 1.04 -2.54
N PHE A 258 -18.07 2.28 -3.01
CA PHE A 258 -18.76 3.40 -2.37
C PHE A 258 -20.20 3.48 -2.86
N VAL A 259 -21.09 3.93 -1.97
CA VAL A 259 -22.50 4.18 -2.29
C VAL A 259 -22.81 5.66 -2.08
N ARG A 260 -23.74 6.21 -2.86
CA ARG A 260 -24.24 7.58 -2.66
C ARG A 260 -24.96 7.68 -1.31
N ALA A 261 -24.61 8.68 -0.51
CA ALA A 261 -25.11 8.86 0.85
C ALA A 261 -25.81 10.21 1.05
N GLY A 262 -25.80 11.08 0.08
CA GLY A 262 -26.45 12.39 0.12
C GLY A 262 -25.83 13.40 -0.83
N GLU A 263 -26.44 14.57 -0.88
CA GLU A 263 -25.98 15.70 -1.67
C GLU A 263 -25.84 16.93 -0.78
N THR A 264 -24.94 17.83 -1.14
CA THR A 264 -24.69 19.08 -0.41
C THR A 264 -24.50 20.25 -1.37
N ALA A 265 -24.89 21.46 -0.95
CA ALA A 265 -24.63 22.70 -1.66
C ALA A 265 -23.42 23.42 -1.04
N HIS A 266 -22.62 24.09 -1.88
CA HIS A 266 -21.64 25.06 -1.40
C HIS A 266 -22.35 26.31 -0.88
N PRO A 267 -21.73 27.08 0.03
CA PRO A 267 -22.28 28.37 0.47
C PRO A 267 -22.64 29.28 -0.71
N GLY A 268 -23.85 29.84 -0.68
CA GLY A 268 -24.37 30.71 -1.73
C GLY A 268 -25.04 30.00 -2.92
N TYR A 269 -25.17 28.67 -2.87
CA TYR A 269 -25.89 27.87 -3.88
C TYR A 269 -27.18 27.31 -3.32
N ASP A 270 -28.25 27.39 -4.09
CA ASP A 270 -29.60 26.87 -3.81
C ASP A 270 -29.83 25.46 -4.38
N ARG A 271 -28.84 24.92 -5.12
CA ARG A 271 -28.85 23.61 -5.73
C ARG A 271 -27.70 22.74 -5.21
N PRO A 272 -27.83 21.39 -5.24
CA PRO A 272 -26.71 20.51 -4.95
C PRO A 272 -25.53 20.80 -5.88
N THR A 273 -24.34 20.85 -5.31
CA THR A 273 -23.06 21.05 -6.02
C THR A 273 -22.09 19.90 -5.76
N SER A 274 -22.37 19.04 -4.79
CA SER A 274 -21.54 17.88 -4.46
C SER A 274 -22.39 16.68 -4.06
N VAL A 275 -21.96 15.50 -4.45
CA VAL A 275 -22.48 14.20 -4.03
C VAL A 275 -21.53 13.60 -3.01
N THR A 276 -22.08 13.13 -1.90
CA THR A 276 -21.33 12.41 -0.84
C THR A 276 -21.40 10.92 -1.09
N PHE A 277 -20.26 10.26 -1.00
CA PHE A 277 -20.09 8.81 -1.15
C PHE A 277 -19.55 8.22 0.15
N ARG A 278 -20.08 7.06 0.54
CA ARG A 278 -19.64 6.34 1.75
C ARG A 278 -19.37 4.87 1.46
N ARG A 279 -18.43 4.31 2.19
CA ARG A 279 -18.11 2.88 2.19
C ARG A 279 -17.82 2.43 3.62
N PRO A 280 -18.44 1.33 4.12
CA PRO A 280 -18.09 0.72 5.38
C PRO A 280 -16.62 0.29 5.38
N VAL A 281 -15.97 0.38 6.55
CA VAL A 281 -14.64 -0.19 6.80
C VAL A 281 -14.81 -1.66 7.16
N PRO A 282 -14.17 -2.60 6.45
CA PRO A 282 -14.29 -4.04 6.69
C PRO A 282 -13.63 -4.49 8.00
#